data_7adfcca584cbb64af454db7bb1a4a64a
#
_entry.id   7adfcca584cbb64af454db7bb1a4a64a
#
_cell.length_a   1.000
_cell.length_b   1.000
_cell.length_c   1.000
_cell.angle_alpha   90.00
_cell.angle_beta   90.00
_cell.angle_gamma   90.00
#
_symmetry.space_group_name_H-M   'P 1'
#
loop_
_entity.id
_entity.type
_entity.pdbx_description
1 polymer ?
#
loop_
_entity_poly.entity_id
_entity_poly.type
_entity_poly.pdbx_seq_one_letter_code
_entity_poly.pdbx_strand_id
1 'polypeptide(L)'
;MKKISRRSFITAMAAVSAAGVLAACGSSSSSTASSMASSAVSSEATSSAASMDETGTHTVVDHGGNEVEVPNKVTRVVIDQIPILSTYMAYFEGSAPYIVGYCGSFKSVISDTVLKNIAPELMESSNTVYAQSDLNIEEIMKLNPDVILYNAGNSSHAEILKASGIPSVGFATVGASTEADPLERYEEWLKLLEDIFGEPGKTEAFVAAGDEIVADVEARIADIPESDRPSALILWKYSDGVPQVSGNGTFGTYWMKHLGVTDKALEATGFAQTSMEQVYSWDPDILFLDGPGLQPLRTEDVLSGNVDGADFSTLTAVQNGRVYNTTLGMWNWFTPNPDAPLVLAWLACNTYPDAFADYPLGDTIKEYYKTWYGYDVTDDELEEMLLY
;
A
#
# COMPACT_ATOMS: atom_id res chain seq x y z
N MET A 1 11.75 -28.38 12.03
CA MET A 1 11.47 -26.94 12.10
C MET A 1 10.49 -26.69 13.23
N LYS A 2 10.81 -25.83 14.19
CA LYS A 2 9.94 -25.59 15.35
C LYS A 2 8.92 -24.52 14.94
N LYS A 3 7.64 -24.83 15.04
CA LYS A 3 6.54 -23.90 14.83
C LYS A 3 6.64 -22.76 15.85
N ILE A 4 6.84 -21.53 15.38
CA ILE A 4 6.84 -20.33 16.22
C ILE A 4 5.37 -19.92 16.36
N SER A 5 4.86 -19.91 17.58
CA SER A 5 3.48 -19.50 17.91
C SER A 5 3.41 -17.98 17.97
N ARG A 6 2.25 -17.40 17.57
CA ARG A 6 1.93 -15.95 17.65
C ARG A 6 2.34 -15.26 18.97
N ARG A 7 2.44 -16.02 20.06
CA ARG A 7 2.86 -15.51 21.37
C ARG A 7 4.39 -15.38 21.55
N SER A 8 5.19 -15.95 20.66
CA SER A 8 6.66 -15.92 20.80
C SER A 8 7.29 -14.71 20.12
N PHE A 9 6.61 -14.04 19.21
CA PHE A 9 7.08 -12.86 18.50
C PHE A 9 7.12 -11.62 19.41
N ILE A 10 6.15 -11.47 20.30
CA ILE A 10 6.01 -10.29 21.18
C ILE A 10 7.03 -10.27 22.34
N THR A 11 7.70 -11.40 22.63
CA THR A 11 8.57 -11.51 23.82
C THR A 11 10.05 -11.28 23.53
N ALA A 12 10.46 -11.10 22.29
CA ALA A 12 11.88 -10.95 21.91
C ALA A 12 12.39 -9.51 21.87
N MET A 13 11.52 -8.47 21.90
CA MET A 13 11.93 -7.06 21.82
C MET A 13 12.15 -6.33 23.16
N ALA A 14 12.10 -6.99 24.30
CA ALA A 14 12.20 -6.33 25.62
C ALA A 14 13.57 -6.40 26.32
N ALA A 15 14.68 -6.57 25.60
CA ALA A 15 15.96 -6.76 26.24
C ALA A 15 17.17 -6.12 25.54
N VAL A 16 17.12 -4.84 25.15
CA VAL A 16 18.36 -4.04 24.97
C VAL A 16 18.06 -2.55 25.17
N SER A 17 18.17 -2.06 26.40
CA SER A 17 18.66 -0.71 26.70
C SER A 17 18.74 -0.47 28.20
N ALA A 18 19.89 -0.80 28.82
CA ALA A 18 20.34 -0.18 30.05
C ALA A 18 21.85 -0.38 30.21
N ALA A 19 22.64 0.57 29.74
CA ALA A 19 23.99 0.79 30.27
C ALA A 19 24.47 2.21 29.94
N GLY A 20 24.52 3.02 31.01
CA GLY A 20 25.66 3.91 31.22
C GLY A 20 25.54 5.35 30.76
N VAL A 21 25.48 6.30 31.73
CA VAL A 21 26.65 7.11 32.07
C VAL A 21 26.38 7.85 33.38
N LEU A 22 27.22 7.59 34.38
CA LEU A 22 27.44 8.38 35.60
C LEU A 22 28.63 9.31 35.39
N ALA A 23 28.49 10.57 35.76
CA ALA A 23 29.51 11.45 36.34
C ALA A 23 29.00 12.91 36.29
N ALA A 24 29.10 13.81 37.23
CA ALA A 24 29.70 13.92 38.54
C ALA A 24 29.50 15.37 39.01
N CYS A 25 29.47 15.55 40.36
CA CYS A 25 29.80 16.76 41.14
C CYS A 25 28.87 17.97 41.04
N GLY A 26 28.43 18.61 42.10
CA GLY A 26 28.80 18.59 43.50
C GLY A 26 28.15 19.77 44.25
N SER A 27 28.09 19.60 45.55
CA SER A 27 28.06 20.64 46.64
C SER A 27 26.73 21.23 47.13
N SER A 28 26.34 20.73 48.30
CA SER A 28 26.07 21.36 49.61
C SER A 28 24.88 22.34 49.75
N SER A 29 23.93 22.09 50.61
CA SER A 29 23.91 22.23 52.06
C SER A 29 22.48 22.12 52.64
N SER A 30 22.42 21.34 53.72
CA SER A 30 21.65 21.46 54.96
C SER A 30 20.13 21.70 55.01
N SER A 31 19.48 20.76 55.58
CA SER A 31 18.72 20.72 56.86
C SER A 31 17.19 20.63 56.78
N THR A 32 16.77 19.69 57.49
CA THR A 32 15.70 19.45 58.45
C THR A 32 14.61 18.46 58.05
N ALA A 33 14.53 17.47 58.92
CA ALA A 33 13.56 16.38 58.91
C ALA A 33 12.11 16.85 59.10
N SER A 34 11.19 16.16 58.48
CA SER A 34 9.90 15.80 59.06
C SER A 34 9.32 14.58 58.36
N SER A 35 9.13 13.55 59.15
CA SER A 35 8.48 12.29 58.84
C SER A 35 6.98 12.50 58.54
N MET A 36 6.50 11.99 57.41
CA MET A 36 5.11 11.51 57.29
C MET A 36 5.10 10.35 56.32
N ALA A 37 4.59 9.24 56.78
CA ALA A 37 4.27 8.06 56.02
C ALA A 37 3.25 8.38 54.92
N SER A 38 3.56 8.03 53.71
CA SER A 38 2.56 8.02 52.66
C SER A 38 2.62 6.68 51.92
N SER A 39 1.52 6.02 51.97
CA SER A 39 1.16 4.76 51.34
C SER A 39 1.52 4.77 49.86
N ALA A 40 2.27 3.75 49.41
CA ALA A 40 2.44 3.44 48.02
C ALA A 40 1.07 2.98 47.44
N VAL A 41 0.45 3.85 46.66
CA VAL A 41 -0.60 3.44 45.75
C VAL A 41 0.06 3.02 44.46
N SER A 42 0.11 1.71 44.24
CA SER A 42 0.38 1.10 42.95
C SER A 42 -0.72 1.52 41.98
N SER A 43 -0.43 2.48 41.12
CA SER A 43 -1.32 2.73 39.96
C SER A 43 -0.96 1.72 38.86
N GLU A 44 -1.68 0.61 38.87
CA GLU A 44 -1.85 -0.18 37.64
C GLU A 44 -2.52 0.73 36.60
N ALA A 45 -1.78 1.10 35.58
CA ALA A 45 -2.34 1.71 34.40
C ALA A 45 -3.12 0.61 33.63
N THR A 46 -4.37 0.43 33.99
CA THR A 46 -5.32 -0.25 33.14
C THR A 46 -5.61 0.67 31.99
N SER A 47 -5.11 0.36 30.81
CA SER A 47 -5.59 0.92 29.56
C SER A 47 -7.02 0.38 29.35
N SER A 48 -8.01 1.07 29.91
CA SER A 48 -9.39 0.87 29.51
C SER A 48 -9.55 1.57 28.16
N ALA A 49 -9.59 0.81 27.06
CA ALA A 49 -10.25 1.28 25.85
C ALA A 49 -11.69 1.64 26.28
N ALA A 50 -11.99 2.93 26.34
CA ALA A 50 -13.35 3.40 26.58
C ALA A 50 -14.15 2.94 25.35
N SER A 51 -15.10 2.02 25.53
CA SER A 51 -16.04 1.68 24.46
C SER A 51 -16.80 2.94 24.11
N MET A 52 -16.67 3.43 22.87
CA MET A 52 -17.45 4.55 22.37
C MET A 52 -18.95 4.20 22.46
N ASP A 53 -19.78 5.18 22.80
CA ASP A 53 -21.23 5.01 22.76
C ASP A 53 -21.64 4.75 21.31
N GLU A 54 -22.19 3.57 21.01
CA GLU A 54 -22.58 3.16 19.65
C GLU A 54 -23.57 4.11 18.96
N THR A 55 -24.23 4.99 19.73
CA THR A 55 -25.26 5.90 19.21
C THR A 55 -24.74 7.30 18.86
N GLY A 56 -23.47 7.59 19.16
CA GLY A 56 -22.84 8.88 18.92
C GLY A 56 -22.11 8.97 17.58
N THR A 57 -21.43 10.11 17.43
CA THR A 57 -20.47 10.35 16.34
C THR A 57 -19.11 10.72 16.93
N HIS A 58 -18.07 10.60 16.13
CA HIS A 58 -16.75 11.14 16.43
C HIS A 58 -16.21 11.85 15.19
N THR A 59 -15.26 12.77 15.41
CA THR A 59 -14.65 13.55 14.33
C THR A 59 -13.44 12.81 13.78
N VAL A 60 -13.41 12.63 12.46
CA VAL A 60 -12.27 12.11 11.70
C VAL A 60 -11.71 13.23 10.84
N VAL A 61 -10.39 13.42 10.83
CA VAL A 61 -9.70 14.34 9.91
C VAL A 61 -9.23 13.56 8.69
N ASP A 62 -9.79 13.84 7.53
CA ASP A 62 -9.46 13.15 6.29
C ASP A 62 -8.14 13.67 5.66
N HIS A 63 -7.65 12.98 4.62
CA HIS A 63 -6.41 13.40 3.93
C HIS A 63 -6.58 14.69 3.11
N GLY A 64 -7.79 15.20 2.94
CA GLY A 64 -8.05 16.55 2.42
C GLY A 64 -8.01 17.63 3.49
N GLY A 65 -7.80 17.26 4.77
CA GLY A 65 -7.82 18.16 5.92
C GLY A 65 -9.22 18.57 6.35
N ASN A 66 -10.24 17.83 5.94
CA ASN A 66 -11.62 18.08 6.37
C ASN A 66 -11.94 17.33 7.66
N GLU A 67 -12.64 18.00 8.58
CA GLU A 67 -13.25 17.36 9.75
C GLU A 67 -14.59 16.74 9.34
N VAL A 68 -14.73 15.43 9.52
CA VAL A 68 -15.92 14.66 9.16
C VAL A 68 -16.50 13.99 10.40
N GLU A 69 -17.77 14.24 10.68
CA GLU A 69 -18.50 13.56 11.75
C GLU A 69 -18.94 12.16 11.27
N VAL A 70 -18.28 11.14 11.76
CA VAL A 70 -18.53 9.72 11.40
C VAL A 70 -19.30 9.05 12.53
N PRO A 71 -20.33 8.22 12.27
CA PRO A 71 -21.01 7.44 13.29
C PRO A 71 -20.04 6.54 14.06
N ASN A 72 -20.18 6.43 15.37
CA ASN A 72 -19.35 5.52 16.18
C ASN A 72 -19.53 4.05 15.80
N LYS A 73 -20.65 3.71 15.15
CA LYS A 73 -20.91 2.38 14.59
C LYS A 73 -21.12 2.46 13.08
N VAL A 74 -20.10 2.07 12.35
CA VAL A 74 -20.12 2.00 10.88
C VAL A 74 -20.44 0.57 10.45
N THR A 75 -21.52 0.39 9.70
CA THR A 75 -21.99 -0.92 9.19
C THR A 75 -22.39 -0.89 7.72
N ARG A 76 -22.30 0.28 7.08
CA ARG A 76 -22.68 0.47 5.67
C ARG A 76 -21.68 1.41 4.99
N VAL A 77 -20.79 0.84 4.20
CA VAL A 77 -19.67 1.56 3.57
C VAL A 77 -19.82 1.55 2.05
N VAL A 78 -19.60 2.69 1.43
CA VAL A 78 -19.41 2.80 -0.02
C VAL A 78 -17.96 3.19 -0.30
N ILE A 79 -17.32 2.52 -1.26
CA ILE A 79 -15.91 2.75 -1.64
C ILE A 79 -15.83 3.12 -3.11
N ASP A 80 -15.19 4.26 -3.43
CA ASP A 80 -15.10 4.76 -4.80
C ASP A 80 -13.78 4.40 -5.52
N GLN A 81 -12.76 3.96 -4.76
CA GLN A 81 -11.42 3.69 -5.30
C GLN A 81 -10.93 2.28 -4.97
N ILE A 82 -10.36 1.59 -5.96
CA ILE A 82 -9.82 0.23 -5.77
C ILE A 82 -8.68 0.19 -4.73
N PRO A 83 -7.71 1.12 -4.73
CA PRO A 83 -6.66 1.13 -3.71
C PRO A 83 -7.20 1.21 -2.28
N ILE A 84 -8.28 1.97 -2.08
CA ILE A 84 -8.96 2.02 -0.78
C ILE A 84 -9.59 0.66 -0.44
N LEU A 85 -10.18 -0.03 -1.42
CA LEU A 85 -10.78 -1.35 -1.21
C LEU A 85 -9.76 -2.38 -0.75
N SER A 86 -8.59 -2.45 -1.40
CA SER A 86 -7.54 -3.40 -0.99
C SER A 86 -7.03 -3.11 0.43
N THR A 87 -6.85 -1.83 0.77
CA THR A 87 -6.44 -1.43 2.13
C THR A 87 -7.54 -1.70 3.16
N TYR A 88 -8.81 -1.49 2.79
CA TYR A 88 -9.96 -1.85 3.61
C TYR A 88 -9.97 -3.35 3.93
N MET A 89 -9.70 -4.20 2.93
CA MET A 89 -9.61 -5.64 3.15
C MET A 89 -8.45 -6.03 4.04
N ALA A 90 -7.28 -5.39 3.91
CA ALA A 90 -6.16 -5.61 4.81
C ALA A 90 -6.52 -5.25 6.25
N TYR A 91 -7.20 -4.11 6.44
CA TYR A 91 -7.72 -3.68 7.75
C TYR A 91 -8.66 -4.72 8.39
N PHE A 92 -9.44 -5.44 7.57
CA PHE A 92 -10.37 -6.50 8.01
C PHE A 92 -9.82 -7.92 7.78
N GLU A 93 -8.50 -8.10 7.81
CA GLU A 93 -7.82 -9.40 7.76
C GLU A 93 -8.26 -10.26 6.56
N GLY A 94 -8.34 -9.66 5.36
CA GLY A 94 -8.71 -10.34 4.12
C GLY A 94 -10.21 -10.39 3.84
N SER A 95 -11.06 -9.80 4.68
CA SER A 95 -12.50 -9.74 4.46
C SER A 95 -12.99 -8.35 4.04
N ALA A 96 -14.21 -8.27 3.52
CA ALA A 96 -14.82 -7.02 3.06
C ALA A 96 -16.20 -6.76 3.73
N PRO A 97 -16.27 -6.74 5.08
CA PRO A 97 -17.54 -6.53 5.77
C PRO A 97 -18.09 -5.12 5.50
N TYR A 98 -19.38 -4.95 5.68
CA TYR A 98 -20.08 -3.67 5.63
C TYR A 98 -20.11 -2.97 4.27
N ILE A 99 -19.48 -3.47 3.23
CA ILE A 99 -19.50 -2.85 1.90
C ILE A 99 -20.89 -3.02 1.30
N VAL A 100 -21.59 -1.89 1.08
CA VAL A 100 -22.92 -1.85 0.46
C VAL A 100 -22.87 -1.34 -0.98
N GLY A 101 -21.77 -0.74 -1.40
CA GLY A 101 -21.56 -0.30 -2.78
C GLY A 101 -20.10 0.00 -3.08
N TYR A 102 -19.71 -0.18 -4.31
CA TYR A 102 -18.35 0.09 -4.79
C TYR A 102 -18.35 0.43 -6.30
N CYS A 103 -17.20 0.87 -6.81
CA CYS A 103 -17.05 1.23 -8.21
C CYS A 103 -17.09 -0.02 -9.12
N GLY A 104 -17.90 0.04 -10.19
CA GLY A 104 -18.12 -1.09 -11.11
C GLY A 104 -16.87 -1.59 -11.82
N SER A 105 -15.88 -0.72 -12.07
CA SER A 105 -14.61 -1.11 -12.69
C SER A 105 -13.75 -2.02 -11.81
N PHE A 106 -14.04 -2.15 -10.52
CA PHE A 106 -13.29 -3.02 -9.60
C PHE A 106 -13.34 -4.48 -10.04
N LYS A 107 -14.48 -4.94 -10.57
CA LYS A 107 -14.63 -6.35 -10.97
C LYS A 107 -13.61 -6.79 -12.01
N SER A 108 -13.33 -5.94 -13.00
CA SER A 108 -12.36 -6.27 -14.05
C SER A 108 -10.94 -6.38 -13.51
N VAL A 109 -10.59 -5.56 -12.51
CA VAL A 109 -9.25 -5.60 -11.89
C VAL A 109 -9.15 -6.75 -10.88
N ILE A 110 -10.16 -6.90 -10.02
CA ILE A 110 -10.21 -7.97 -9.02
C ILE A 110 -10.13 -9.34 -9.71
N SER A 111 -10.74 -9.51 -10.90
CA SER A 111 -10.71 -10.78 -11.64
C SER A 111 -9.30 -11.22 -12.05
N ASP A 112 -8.38 -10.28 -12.18
CA ASP A 112 -7.00 -10.51 -12.61
C ASP A 112 -6.01 -10.64 -11.43
N THR A 113 -6.51 -10.56 -10.19
CA THR A 113 -5.71 -10.69 -8.97
C THR A 113 -6.22 -11.78 -8.05
N VAL A 114 -5.43 -12.18 -7.06
CA VAL A 114 -5.83 -13.15 -6.02
C VAL A 114 -6.99 -12.63 -5.14
N LEU A 115 -7.27 -11.34 -5.19
CA LEU A 115 -8.35 -10.71 -4.45
C LEU A 115 -9.72 -11.37 -4.72
N LYS A 116 -9.95 -11.86 -5.94
CA LYS A 116 -11.15 -12.65 -6.32
C LYS A 116 -11.38 -13.88 -5.46
N ASN A 117 -10.29 -14.49 -4.95
CA ASN A 117 -10.32 -15.70 -4.14
C ASN A 117 -10.37 -15.38 -2.64
N ILE A 118 -9.78 -14.25 -2.23
CA ILE A 118 -9.80 -13.77 -0.83
C ILE A 118 -11.21 -13.31 -0.45
N ALA A 119 -11.87 -12.52 -1.32
CA ALA A 119 -13.22 -12.01 -1.09
C ALA A 119 -14.14 -12.24 -2.30
N PRO A 120 -14.55 -13.49 -2.56
CA PRO A 120 -15.38 -13.84 -3.72
C PRO A 120 -16.73 -13.13 -3.70
N GLU A 121 -17.26 -12.74 -2.56
CA GLU A 121 -18.50 -11.97 -2.42
C GLU A 121 -18.46 -10.62 -3.14
N LEU A 122 -17.28 -10.02 -3.32
CA LEU A 122 -17.13 -8.80 -4.12
C LEU A 122 -17.42 -9.04 -5.60
N MET A 123 -17.07 -10.24 -6.11
CA MET A 123 -17.35 -10.62 -7.51
C MET A 123 -18.85 -10.85 -7.74
N GLU A 124 -19.55 -11.36 -6.74
CA GLU A 124 -20.98 -11.67 -6.81
C GLU A 124 -21.86 -10.42 -6.61
N SER A 125 -21.34 -9.39 -5.92
CA SER A 125 -22.13 -8.18 -5.62
C SER A 125 -22.57 -7.45 -6.89
N SER A 126 -23.84 -7.05 -6.92
CA SER A 126 -24.43 -6.24 -7.99
C SER A 126 -24.45 -4.73 -7.69
N ASN A 127 -24.01 -4.33 -6.48
CA ASN A 127 -24.08 -2.94 -6.00
C ASN A 127 -22.93 -2.09 -6.53
N THR A 128 -22.76 -2.08 -7.85
CA THR A 128 -21.78 -1.25 -8.56
C THR A 128 -22.43 0.12 -8.83
N VAL A 129 -22.27 1.05 -7.90
CA VAL A 129 -23.09 2.28 -7.88
C VAL A 129 -22.55 3.43 -8.72
N TYR A 130 -21.29 3.37 -9.16
CA TYR A 130 -20.73 4.38 -10.06
C TYR A 130 -19.41 3.94 -10.71
N ALA A 131 -19.00 4.68 -11.75
CA ALA A 131 -17.66 4.61 -12.31
C ALA A 131 -16.74 5.61 -11.58
N GLN A 132 -15.44 5.38 -11.55
CA GLN A 132 -14.46 6.30 -10.96
C GLN A 132 -14.55 7.75 -11.45
N SER A 133 -15.04 7.94 -12.67
CA SER A 133 -15.18 9.24 -13.32
C SER A 133 -16.57 9.87 -13.18
N ASP A 134 -17.56 9.13 -12.68
CA ASP A 134 -18.96 9.56 -12.68
C ASP A 134 -19.69 9.10 -11.42
N LEU A 135 -19.94 10.04 -10.53
CA LEU A 135 -20.55 9.83 -9.23
C LEU A 135 -22.09 9.86 -9.35
N ASN A 136 -22.75 8.71 -9.22
CA ASN A 136 -24.20 8.65 -9.14
C ASN A 136 -24.68 8.74 -7.69
N ILE A 137 -24.79 9.96 -7.18
CA ILE A 137 -25.16 10.20 -5.79
C ILE A 137 -26.57 9.69 -5.45
N GLU A 138 -27.50 9.70 -6.41
CA GLU A 138 -28.86 9.21 -6.17
C GLU A 138 -28.90 7.70 -5.92
N GLU A 139 -28.09 6.93 -6.64
CA GLU A 139 -27.96 5.49 -6.41
C GLU A 139 -27.22 5.19 -5.09
N ILE A 140 -26.20 5.98 -4.76
CA ILE A 140 -25.49 5.86 -3.48
C ILE A 140 -26.45 6.14 -2.32
N MET A 141 -27.27 7.19 -2.39
CA MET A 141 -28.24 7.53 -1.34
C MET A 141 -29.26 6.41 -1.10
N LYS A 142 -29.65 5.65 -2.12
CA LYS A 142 -30.55 4.48 -1.96
C LYS A 142 -29.92 3.36 -1.13
N LEU A 143 -28.59 3.26 -1.13
CA LEU A 143 -27.87 2.29 -0.31
C LEU A 143 -27.84 2.69 1.16
N ASN A 144 -28.21 3.94 1.50
CA ASN A 144 -28.17 4.47 2.86
C ASN A 144 -26.84 4.16 3.58
N PRO A 145 -25.70 4.61 3.05
CA PRO A 145 -24.40 4.37 3.68
C PRO A 145 -24.22 5.20 4.95
N ASP A 146 -23.50 4.65 5.91
CA ASP A 146 -23.04 5.37 7.11
C ASP A 146 -21.85 6.26 6.78
N VAL A 147 -20.99 5.81 5.85
CA VAL A 147 -19.82 6.55 5.38
C VAL A 147 -19.47 6.20 3.92
N ILE A 148 -18.95 7.19 3.19
CA ILE A 148 -18.38 7.02 1.85
C ILE A 148 -16.89 7.27 1.93
N LEU A 149 -16.09 6.33 1.41
CA LEU A 149 -14.62 6.44 1.26
C LEU A 149 -14.32 6.83 -0.18
N TYR A 150 -13.70 8.00 -0.38
CA TYR A 150 -13.51 8.54 -1.73
C TYR A 150 -12.11 9.11 -1.95
N ASN A 151 -11.76 9.40 -3.21
CA ASN A 151 -10.49 10.03 -3.57
C ASN A 151 -10.50 11.53 -3.24
N ALA A 152 -9.74 11.95 -2.23
CA ALA A 152 -9.61 13.35 -1.81
C ALA A 152 -9.09 14.27 -2.94
N GLY A 153 -8.36 13.74 -3.92
CA GLY A 153 -7.89 14.49 -5.08
C GLY A 153 -8.99 14.83 -6.10
N ASN A 154 -10.19 14.24 -5.97
CA ASN A 154 -11.32 14.53 -6.84
C ASN A 154 -12.24 15.61 -6.24
N SER A 155 -11.93 16.87 -6.52
CA SER A 155 -12.68 18.02 -5.97
C SER A 155 -14.15 18.05 -6.40
N SER A 156 -14.48 17.59 -7.60
CA SER A 156 -15.87 17.55 -8.07
C SER A 156 -16.71 16.53 -7.29
N HIS A 157 -16.14 15.36 -6.98
CA HIS A 157 -16.79 14.39 -6.12
C HIS A 157 -16.94 14.92 -4.69
N ALA A 158 -15.89 15.56 -4.15
CA ALA A 158 -15.93 16.14 -2.81
C ALA A 158 -17.09 17.15 -2.65
N GLU A 159 -17.32 18.01 -3.65
CA GLU A 159 -18.44 18.98 -3.62
C GLU A 159 -19.82 18.29 -3.63
N ILE A 160 -20.00 17.29 -4.49
CA ILE A 160 -21.25 16.52 -4.57
C ILE A 160 -21.53 15.76 -3.28
N LEU A 161 -20.50 15.08 -2.75
CA LEU A 161 -20.59 14.30 -1.51
C LEU A 161 -20.90 15.21 -0.32
N LYS A 162 -20.25 16.36 -0.21
CA LYS A 162 -20.55 17.35 0.82
C LYS A 162 -22.00 17.85 0.75
N ALA A 163 -22.52 18.08 -0.47
CA ALA A 163 -23.90 18.52 -0.67
C ALA A 163 -24.94 17.43 -0.32
N SER A 164 -24.56 16.16 -0.36
CA SER A 164 -25.45 15.03 -0.02
C SER A 164 -25.75 14.93 1.47
N GLY A 165 -24.86 15.45 2.33
CA GLY A 165 -24.92 15.33 3.77
C GLY A 165 -24.55 13.96 4.32
N ILE A 166 -24.09 13.03 3.48
CA ILE A 166 -23.56 11.72 3.92
C ILE A 166 -22.12 11.91 4.39
N PRO A 167 -21.72 11.37 5.57
CA PRO A 167 -20.33 11.38 5.99
C PRO A 167 -19.42 10.82 4.89
N SER A 168 -18.44 11.62 4.44
CA SER A 168 -17.58 11.23 3.33
C SER A 168 -16.13 11.55 3.67
N VAL A 169 -15.30 10.51 3.75
CA VAL A 169 -13.91 10.58 4.18
C VAL A 169 -13.00 10.46 2.98
N GLY A 170 -12.17 11.46 2.75
CA GLY A 170 -11.29 11.56 1.61
C GLY A 170 -9.94 10.89 1.84
N PHE A 171 -9.58 9.95 0.98
CA PHE A 171 -8.28 9.29 0.95
C PHE A 171 -7.38 9.92 -0.12
N ALA A 172 -6.12 10.20 0.21
CA ALA A 172 -5.14 10.68 -0.75
C ALA A 172 -4.67 9.53 -1.65
N THR A 173 -5.38 9.26 -2.75
CA THR A 173 -5.08 8.16 -3.66
C THR A 173 -4.28 8.61 -4.88
N VAL A 174 -4.91 9.27 -5.86
CA VAL A 174 -4.29 9.78 -7.08
C VAL A 174 -4.58 11.27 -7.25
N GLY A 175 -3.87 11.94 -8.11
CA GLY A 175 -3.97 13.39 -8.34
C GLY A 175 -2.90 14.16 -7.56
N ALA A 176 -3.26 15.24 -6.87
CA ALA A 176 -2.31 16.09 -6.13
C ALA A 176 -1.53 15.37 -5.01
N SER A 177 -1.89 14.16 -4.69
CA SER A 177 -1.27 13.34 -3.65
C SER A 177 -0.42 12.18 -4.18
N THR A 178 -0.06 12.19 -5.46
CA THR A 178 0.83 11.16 -6.05
C THR A 178 2.29 11.33 -5.63
N GLU A 179 2.66 12.49 -5.08
CA GLU A 179 3.97 12.75 -4.49
C GLU A 179 4.04 12.16 -3.08
N ALA A 180 3.89 10.84 -2.98
CA ALA A 180 4.01 10.15 -1.71
C ALA A 180 4.71 8.80 -1.91
N ASP A 181 5.49 8.44 -0.91
CA ASP A 181 6.08 7.12 -0.81
C ASP A 181 4.97 6.07 -0.70
N PRO A 182 4.93 5.05 -1.56
CA PRO A 182 3.91 4.00 -1.47
C PRO A 182 3.93 3.27 -0.11
N LEU A 183 5.10 3.14 0.51
CA LEU A 183 5.27 2.49 1.80
C LEU A 183 4.67 3.33 2.94
N GLU A 184 4.87 4.64 2.94
CA GLU A 184 4.27 5.54 3.92
C GLU A 184 2.77 5.70 3.68
N ARG A 185 2.34 5.77 2.41
CA ARG A 185 0.97 6.10 2.06
C ARG A 185 -0.03 5.01 2.44
N TYR A 186 0.31 3.73 2.29
CA TYR A 186 -0.62 2.67 2.69
C TYR A 186 -0.81 2.62 4.21
N GLU A 187 0.22 2.96 4.97
CA GLU A 187 0.15 3.07 6.43
C GLU A 187 -0.79 4.22 6.86
N GLU A 188 -0.68 5.39 6.19
CA GLU A 188 -1.60 6.50 6.41
C GLU A 188 -3.05 6.12 6.12
N TRP A 189 -3.30 5.31 5.10
CA TRP A 189 -4.64 4.82 4.79
C TRP A 189 -5.17 3.86 5.87
N LEU A 190 -4.33 2.95 6.36
CA LEU A 190 -4.68 2.06 7.48
C LEU A 190 -5.01 2.88 8.74
N LYS A 191 -4.20 3.90 9.01
CA LYS A 191 -4.44 4.79 10.15
C LYS A 191 -5.76 5.55 10.04
N LEU A 192 -6.10 6.02 8.84
CA LEU A 192 -7.39 6.67 8.60
C LEU A 192 -8.57 5.70 8.77
N LEU A 193 -8.42 4.42 8.42
CA LEU A 193 -9.41 3.39 8.73
C LEU A 193 -9.54 3.14 10.24
N GLU A 194 -8.44 3.10 10.99
CA GLU A 194 -8.48 3.05 12.47
C GLU A 194 -9.30 4.20 13.06
N ASP A 195 -9.09 5.42 12.53
CA ASP A 195 -9.83 6.59 12.97
C ASP A 195 -11.33 6.49 12.61
N ILE A 196 -11.67 6.01 11.40
CA ILE A 196 -13.07 5.82 10.96
C ILE A 196 -13.81 4.79 11.82
N PHE A 197 -13.16 3.68 12.16
CA PHE A 197 -13.78 2.60 12.94
C PHE A 197 -13.58 2.73 14.45
N GLY A 198 -12.83 3.75 14.91
CA GLY A 198 -12.55 3.97 16.32
C GLY A 198 -11.71 2.86 16.97
N GLU A 199 -10.81 2.24 16.22
CA GLU A 199 -9.98 1.11 16.64
C GLU A 199 -8.47 1.46 16.59
N PRO A 200 -7.98 2.42 17.39
CA PRO A 200 -6.59 2.88 17.31
C PRO A 200 -5.60 1.75 17.64
N GLY A 201 -4.55 1.65 16.81
CA GLY A 201 -3.49 0.65 16.98
C GLY A 201 -3.83 -0.75 16.47
N LYS A 202 -4.98 -0.93 15.82
CA LYS A 202 -5.40 -2.22 15.25
C LYS A 202 -4.42 -2.75 14.20
N THR A 203 -3.82 -1.85 13.42
CA THR A 203 -2.95 -2.20 12.29
C THR A 203 -1.45 -2.16 12.63
N GLU A 204 -1.06 -1.79 13.87
CA GLU A 204 0.36 -1.66 14.26
C GLU A 204 1.19 -2.92 13.97
N ALA A 205 0.66 -4.11 14.26
CA ALA A 205 1.40 -5.36 14.02
C ALA A 205 1.53 -5.69 12.54
N PHE A 206 0.55 -5.29 11.72
CA PHE A 206 0.58 -5.45 10.27
C PHE A 206 1.65 -4.53 9.65
N VAL A 207 1.65 -3.26 10.03
CA VAL A 207 2.64 -2.26 9.58
C VAL A 207 4.04 -2.70 10.00
N ALA A 208 4.25 -3.07 11.27
CA ALA A 208 5.55 -3.51 11.75
C ALA A 208 6.12 -4.73 11.00
N ALA A 209 5.27 -5.66 10.57
CA ALA A 209 5.71 -6.78 9.75
C ALA A 209 6.11 -6.34 8.32
N GLY A 210 5.44 -5.34 7.77
CA GLY A 210 5.86 -4.69 6.53
C GLY A 210 7.21 -4.00 6.65
N ASP A 211 7.41 -3.24 7.72
CA ASP A 211 8.66 -2.54 8.03
C ASP A 211 9.86 -3.50 8.14
N GLU A 212 9.65 -4.68 8.73
CA GLU A 212 10.70 -5.72 8.82
C GLU A 212 11.14 -6.20 7.43
N ILE A 213 10.19 -6.38 6.50
CA ILE A 213 10.49 -6.76 5.09
C ILE A 213 11.26 -5.63 4.41
N VAL A 214 10.79 -4.39 4.53
CA VAL A 214 11.43 -3.21 3.94
C VAL A 214 12.86 -3.06 4.45
N ALA A 215 13.06 -3.16 5.77
CA ALA A 215 14.38 -3.03 6.39
C ALA A 215 15.38 -4.10 5.93
N ASP A 216 14.96 -5.36 5.76
CA ASP A 216 15.83 -6.44 5.23
C ASP A 216 16.21 -6.17 3.76
N VAL A 217 15.23 -5.76 2.94
CA VAL A 217 15.47 -5.42 1.52
C VAL A 217 16.43 -4.24 1.40
N GLU A 218 16.18 -3.16 2.12
CA GLU A 218 17.03 -1.96 2.08
C GLU A 218 18.44 -2.22 2.58
N ALA A 219 18.60 -3.02 3.63
CA ALA A 219 19.91 -3.42 4.13
C ALA A 219 20.74 -4.17 3.06
N ARG A 220 20.11 -5.09 2.31
CA ARG A 220 20.78 -5.81 1.21
C ARG A 220 21.15 -4.88 0.05
N ILE A 221 20.26 -3.94 -0.30
CA ILE A 221 20.52 -2.93 -1.36
C ILE A 221 21.68 -1.99 -0.96
N ALA A 222 21.77 -1.61 0.31
CA ALA A 222 22.80 -0.71 0.80
C ALA A 222 24.23 -1.27 0.59
N ASP A 223 24.39 -2.58 0.59
CA ASP A 223 25.66 -3.26 0.36
C ASP A 223 26.06 -3.29 -1.13
N ILE A 224 25.17 -2.92 -2.06
CA ILE A 224 25.42 -2.94 -3.50
C ILE A 224 26.16 -1.66 -3.92
N PRO A 225 27.37 -1.77 -4.52
CA PRO A 225 28.10 -0.60 -5.02
C PRO A 225 27.28 0.21 -6.03
N GLU A 226 27.40 1.54 -6.00
CA GLU A 226 26.68 2.42 -6.95
C GLU A 226 27.00 2.09 -8.41
N SER A 227 28.22 1.65 -8.71
CA SER A 227 28.64 1.21 -10.05
C SER A 227 27.88 0.00 -10.59
N ASP A 228 27.29 -0.81 -9.71
CA ASP A 228 26.62 -2.06 -10.04
C ASP A 228 25.09 -1.89 -10.06
N ARG A 229 24.62 -0.67 -9.81
CA ARG A 229 23.19 -0.32 -9.83
C ARG A 229 22.72 -0.03 -11.25
N PRO A 230 21.71 -0.75 -11.75
CA PRO A 230 21.21 -0.57 -13.10
C PRO A 230 20.37 0.69 -13.26
N SER A 231 20.01 1.00 -14.48
CA SER A 231 18.95 1.94 -14.80
C SER A 231 17.63 1.20 -15.01
N ALA A 232 16.50 1.85 -14.68
CA ALA A 232 15.20 1.27 -14.86
C ALA A 232 14.17 2.29 -15.38
N LEU A 233 13.11 1.78 -15.97
CA LEU A 233 11.95 2.55 -16.44
C LEU A 233 10.68 1.83 -16.02
N ILE A 234 9.71 2.56 -15.45
CA ILE A 234 8.34 2.07 -15.25
C ILE A 234 7.46 2.55 -16.41
N LEU A 235 7.00 1.62 -17.21
CA LEU A 235 5.96 1.87 -18.21
C LEU A 235 4.59 1.75 -17.52
N TRP A 236 4.01 2.90 -17.18
CA TRP A 236 2.75 2.95 -16.46
C TRP A 236 1.56 2.50 -17.32
N LYS A 237 1.56 2.91 -18.59
CA LYS A 237 0.50 2.55 -19.54
C LYS A 237 1.02 2.54 -20.96
N TYR A 238 0.45 1.65 -21.78
CA TYR A 238 0.68 1.65 -23.21
C TYR A 238 -0.66 1.47 -23.93
N SER A 239 -1.03 2.38 -24.81
CA SER A 239 -2.21 2.22 -25.65
C SER A 239 -2.02 2.93 -26.98
N ASP A 240 -2.50 2.29 -28.06
CA ASP A 240 -2.49 2.83 -29.42
C ASP A 240 -1.09 3.31 -29.89
N GLY A 241 -0.03 2.62 -29.48
CA GLY A 241 1.35 2.98 -29.83
C GLY A 241 1.94 4.11 -28.98
N VAL A 242 1.24 4.60 -27.96
CA VAL A 242 1.68 5.71 -27.11
C VAL A 242 2.05 5.20 -25.72
N PRO A 243 3.34 5.24 -25.34
CA PRO A 243 3.77 4.94 -23.99
C PRO A 243 3.48 6.09 -23.03
N GLN A 244 3.07 5.74 -21.82
CA GLN A 244 3.02 6.62 -20.66
C GLN A 244 3.94 6.07 -19.59
N VAL A 245 4.72 6.93 -18.98
CA VAL A 245 5.73 6.55 -17.99
C VAL A 245 5.41 7.16 -16.63
N SER A 246 5.88 6.49 -15.59
CA SER A 246 5.83 6.98 -14.22
C SER A 246 7.05 7.87 -14.00
N GLY A 247 6.88 9.19 -14.19
CA GLY A 247 7.94 10.18 -14.04
C GLY A 247 8.02 10.79 -12.64
N ASN A 248 8.83 11.84 -12.50
CA ASN A 248 9.05 12.54 -11.23
C ASN A 248 7.73 13.00 -10.59
N GLY A 249 7.62 12.83 -9.27
CA GLY A 249 6.41 13.16 -8.52
C GLY A 249 5.31 12.09 -8.60
N THR A 250 5.67 10.87 -8.99
CA THR A 250 4.77 9.71 -8.94
C THR A 250 5.31 8.65 -7.98
N PHE A 251 4.50 7.66 -7.65
CA PHE A 251 4.93 6.51 -6.84
C PHE A 251 6.16 5.81 -7.42
N GLY A 252 6.27 5.75 -8.76
CA GLY A 252 7.40 5.13 -9.43
C GLY A 252 8.75 5.74 -9.06
N THR A 253 8.82 7.06 -8.87
CA THR A 253 10.05 7.73 -8.41
C THR A 253 10.51 7.22 -7.05
N TYR A 254 9.58 6.93 -6.14
CA TYR A 254 9.89 6.39 -4.82
C TYR A 254 10.38 4.95 -4.91
N TRP A 255 9.73 4.10 -5.72
CA TRP A 255 10.21 2.75 -5.98
C TRP A 255 11.64 2.74 -6.52
N MET A 256 11.95 3.59 -7.51
CA MET A 256 13.31 3.72 -8.05
C MET A 256 14.31 4.18 -6.99
N LYS A 257 13.89 5.07 -6.09
CA LYS A 257 14.71 5.56 -4.97
C LYS A 257 15.00 4.46 -3.96
N HIS A 258 14.00 3.68 -3.52
CA HIS A 258 14.20 2.54 -2.62
C HIS A 258 15.14 1.48 -3.23
N LEU A 259 15.00 1.23 -4.52
CA LEU A 259 15.91 0.32 -5.23
C LEU A 259 17.32 0.89 -5.44
N GLY A 260 17.49 2.21 -5.32
CA GLY A 260 18.77 2.88 -5.61
C GLY A 260 19.19 2.83 -7.08
N VAL A 261 18.25 2.62 -8.00
CA VAL A 261 18.50 2.57 -9.44
C VAL A 261 18.43 3.95 -10.09
N THR A 262 18.98 4.09 -11.30
CA THR A 262 18.81 5.31 -12.10
C THR A 262 17.45 5.30 -12.78
N ASP A 263 16.57 6.19 -12.36
CA ASP A 263 15.24 6.39 -12.97
C ASP A 263 15.39 7.09 -14.33
N LYS A 264 15.05 6.39 -15.42
CA LYS A 264 15.15 6.93 -16.79
C LYS A 264 14.05 7.93 -17.12
N ALA A 265 12.95 7.92 -16.38
CA ALA A 265 11.84 8.86 -16.56
C ALA A 265 11.89 10.08 -15.60
N LEU A 266 12.96 10.26 -14.84
CA LEU A 266 13.06 11.32 -13.83
C LEU A 266 12.85 12.74 -14.38
N GLU A 267 13.16 12.99 -15.66
CA GLU A 267 12.93 14.31 -16.31
C GLU A 267 11.46 14.52 -16.73
N ALA A 268 10.67 13.44 -16.86
CA ALA A 268 9.24 13.54 -17.10
C ALA A 268 8.52 13.89 -15.78
N THR A 269 7.44 14.66 -15.83
CA THR A 269 6.69 15.05 -14.63
C THR A 269 5.34 14.34 -14.60
N GLY A 270 5.02 13.70 -13.50
CA GLY A 270 3.76 12.96 -13.31
C GLY A 270 3.69 11.73 -14.20
N PHE A 271 2.47 11.24 -14.43
CA PHE A 271 2.20 10.17 -15.40
C PHE A 271 2.21 10.74 -16.82
N ALA A 272 3.40 10.80 -17.42
CA ALA A 272 3.64 11.53 -18.65
C ALA A 272 3.50 10.64 -19.89
N GLN A 273 2.78 11.14 -20.89
CA GLN A 273 2.85 10.58 -22.24
C GLN A 273 4.21 10.90 -22.85
N THR A 274 4.79 9.93 -23.55
CA THR A 274 6.05 10.08 -24.26
C THR A 274 5.98 9.40 -25.63
N SER A 275 7.07 9.43 -26.38
CA SER A 275 7.17 8.69 -27.65
C SER A 275 8.05 7.46 -27.51
N MET A 276 7.90 6.50 -28.42
CA MET A 276 8.81 5.35 -28.46
C MET A 276 10.25 5.77 -28.76
N GLU A 277 10.48 6.84 -29.55
CA GLU A 277 11.80 7.40 -29.78
C GLU A 277 12.46 7.87 -28.49
N GLN A 278 11.67 8.44 -27.58
CA GLN A 278 12.18 8.84 -26.27
C GLN A 278 12.48 7.61 -25.42
N VAL A 279 11.65 6.58 -25.43
CA VAL A 279 11.90 5.31 -24.73
C VAL A 279 13.17 4.66 -25.26
N TYR A 280 13.39 4.62 -26.58
CA TYR A 280 14.63 4.11 -27.19
C TYR A 280 15.86 4.96 -26.79
N SER A 281 15.71 6.28 -26.68
CA SER A 281 16.78 7.16 -26.24
C SER A 281 17.16 6.95 -24.78
N TRP A 282 16.19 6.62 -23.92
CA TRP A 282 16.44 6.29 -22.53
C TRP A 282 17.13 4.94 -22.35
N ASP A 283 16.80 3.95 -23.18
CA ASP A 283 17.35 2.59 -23.20
C ASP A 283 17.65 2.04 -21.79
N PRO A 284 16.62 1.70 -21.02
CA PRO A 284 16.78 1.21 -19.67
C PRO A 284 17.38 -0.19 -19.63
N ASP A 285 18.14 -0.50 -18.57
CA ASP A 285 18.62 -1.86 -18.29
C ASP A 285 17.48 -2.78 -17.83
N ILE A 286 16.43 -2.20 -17.21
CA ILE A 286 15.24 -2.91 -16.71
C ILE A 286 13.99 -2.15 -17.13
N LEU A 287 13.00 -2.88 -17.62
CA LEU A 287 11.67 -2.37 -17.92
C LEU A 287 10.65 -3.02 -16.98
N PHE A 288 10.04 -2.21 -16.13
CA PHE A 288 8.90 -2.62 -15.32
C PHE A 288 7.60 -2.19 -16.02
N LEU A 289 6.68 -3.12 -16.17
CA LEU A 289 5.34 -2.85 -16.66
C LEU A 289 4.40 -2.75 -15.48
N ASP A 290 3.57 -1.71 -15.42
CA ASP A 290 2.56 -1.56 -14.37
C ASP A 290 1.54 -2.71 -14.46
N GLY A 291 0.82 -2.93 -13.37
CA GLY A 291 -0.03 -4.10 -13.22
C GLY A 291 -1.29 -4.13 -14.08
N PRO A 292 -2.06 -5.21 -13.96
CA PRO A 292 -3.29 -5.40 -14.72
C PRO A 292 -4.32 -4.29 -14.45
N GLY A 293 -5.13 -4.00 -15.44
CA GLY A 293 -6.15 -2.95 -15.38
C GLY A 293 -5.66 -1.55 -15.78
N LEU A 294 -4.35 -1.26 -15.72
CA LEU A 294 -3.78 0.00 -16.23
C LEU A 294 -3.19 -0.15 -17.62
N GLN A 295 -2.61 -1.29 -17.93
CA GLN A 295 -2.11 -1.54 -19.29
C GLN A 295 -2.37 -2.98 -19.74
N PRO A 296 -2.51 -3.20 -21.06
CA PRO A 296 -2.73 -4.53 -21.60
C PRO A 296 -1.45 -5.33 -21.81
N LEU A 297 -0.26 -4.69 -21.76
CA LEU A 297 1.02 -5.36 -22.05
C LEU A 297 1.41 -6.31 -20.93
N ARG A 298 1.87 -7.48 -21.33
CA ARG A 298 2.49 -8.47 -20.46
C ARG A 298 3.98 -8.60 -20.80
N THR A 299 4.74 -9.10 -19.86
CA THR A 299 6.17 -9.40 -20.08
C THR A 299 6.37 -10.26 -21.32
N GLU A 300 5.55 -11.30 -21.51
CA GLU A 300 5.60 -12.20 -22.67
C GLU A 300 5.40 -11.47 -24.01
N ASP A 301 4.44 -10.53 -24.07
CA ASP A 301 4.15 -9.76 -25.31
C ASP A 301 5.35 -8.92 -25.71
N VAL A 302 5.97 -8.24 -24.74
CA VAL A 302 7.15 -7.39 -24.98
C VAL A 302 8.36 -8.21 -25.39
N LEU A 303 8.64 -9.31 -24.69
CA LEU A 303 9.79 -10.19 -24.99
C LEU A 303 9.64 -10.94 -26.31
N SER A 304 8.42 -11.32 -26.71
CA SER A 304 8.16 -12.00 -28.00
C SER A 304 8.03 -11.03 -29.19
N GLY A 305 8.01 -9.71 -28.94
CA GLY A 305 7.80 -8.70 -29.98
C GLY A 305 6.35 -8.62 -30.48
N ASN A 306 5.40 -9.14 -29.72
CA ASN A 306 3.97 -9.14 -30.06
C ASN A 306 3.27 -7.88 -29.48
N VAL A 307 3.80 -6.70 -29.81
CA VAL A 307 3.26 -5.42 -29.35
C VAL A 307 2.82 -4.57 -30.53
N ASP A 308 1.55 -4.24 -30.58
CA ASP A 308 1.01 -3.41 -31.65
C ASP A 308 1.57 -1.96 -31.57
N GLY A 309 2.04 -1.46 -32.69
CA GLY A 309 2.45 -0.06 -32.85
C GLY A 309 3.84 0.30 -32.32
N ALA A 310 4.61 -0.65 -31.76
CA ALA A 310 5.97 -0.42 -31.31
C ALA A 310 6.86 -1.66 -31.42
N ASP A 311 8.15 -1.44 -31.63
CA ASP A 311 9.19 -2.47 -31.61
C ASP A 311 10.10 -2.30 -30.40
N PHE A 312 9.87 -3.07 -29.35
CA PHE A 312 10.66 -3.04 -28.11
C PHE A 312 11.97 -3.84 -28.23
N SER A 313 12.20 -4.59 -29.30
CA SER A 313 13.31 -5.54 -29.44
C SER A 313 14.70 -4.90 -29.38
N THR A 314 14.79 -3.59 -29.62
CA THR A 314 16.04 -2.82 -29.59
C THR A 314 16.47 -2.37 -28.20
N LEU A 315 15.56 -2.42 -27.21
CA LEU A 315 15.87 -2.01 -25.86
C LEU A 315 16.80 -3.00 -25.15
N THR A 316 17.79 -2.49 -24.44
CA THR A 316 18.71 -3.27 -23.62
C THR A 316 17.98 -4.19 -22.63
N ALA A 317 16.92 -3.70 -21.99
CA ALA A 317 16.08 -4.50 -21.10
C ALA A 317 15.47 -5.72 -21.80
N VAL A 318 14.97 -5.56 -23.02
CA VAL A 318 14.34 -6.66 -23.81
C VAL A 318 15.38 -7.65 -24.30
N GLN A 319 16.52 -7.16 -24.80
CA GLN A 319 17.62 -8.01 -25.28
C GLN A 319 18.20 -8.91 -24.16
N ASN A 320 18.17 -8.41 -22.93
CA ASN A 320 18.66 -9.14 -21.75
C ASN A 320 17.55 -9.90 -21.02
N GLY A 321 16.30 -9.88 -21.50
CA GLY A 321 15.17 -10.55 -20.85
C GLY A 321 14.76 -9.91 -19.52
N ARG A 322 15.09 -8.63 -19.29
CA ARG A 322 14.83 -7.91 -18.03
C ARG A 322 13.58 -7.03 -18.15
N VAL A 323 12.49 -7.66 -18.50
CA VAL A 323 11.14 -7.05 -18.56
C VAL A 323 10.29 -7.76 -17.52
N TYR A 324 9.69 -7.02 -16.62
CA TYR A 324 8.97 -7.57 -15.49
C TYR A 324 7.62 -6.91 -15.27
N ASN A 325 6.66 -7.73 -14.90
CA ASN A 325 5.33 -7.32 -14.54
C ASN A 325 4.83 -8.31 -13.49
N THR A 326 3.85 -7.96 -12.69
CA THR A 326 3.36 -8.80 -11.61
C THR A 326 1.89 -8.60 -11.34
N THR A 327 1.18 -9.58 -10.81
CA THR A 327 -0.14 -9.45 -10.22
C THR A 327 -0.09 -9.50 -8.68
N LEU A 328 1.10 -9.37 -8.11
CA LEU A 328 1.29 -9.27 -6.69
C LEU A 328 0.50 -8.08 -6.15
N GLY A 329 -0.11 -8.23 -5.02
CA GLY A 329 -0.95 -7.22 -4.43
C GLY A 329 -2.43 -7.46 -4.69
N MET A 330 -3.21 -7.04 -3.77
CA MET A 330 -4.66 -7.07 -3.91
C MET A 330 -5.16 -5.98 -4.89
N TRP A 331 -4.22 -5.25 -5.49
CA TRP A 331 -4.49 -4.22 -6.48
C TRP A 331 -3.24 -4.04 -7.35
N ASN A 332 -3.13 -2.94 -7.96
CA ASN A 332 -2.14 -2.53 -8.90
C ASN A 332 -0.85 -2.03 -8.20
N TRP A 333 0.23 -2.64 -8.45
CA TRP A 333 1.49 -2.69 -7.75
C TRP A 333 2.21 -1.41 -7.42
N PHE A 334 2.27 -0.44 -8.35
CA PHE A 334 3.07 0.76 -8.17
C PHE A 334 2.31 1.87 -7.48
N THR A 335 1.00 1.72 -7.29
CA THR A 335 0.22 2.56 -6.39
C THR A 335 0.31 2.04 -4.96
N PRO A 336 0.13 2.89 -3.93
CA PRO A 336 0.07 2.42 -2.56
C PRO A 336 -0.97 1.31 -2.39
N ASN A 337 -0.57 0.26 -1.71
CA ASN A 337 -1.43 -0.89 -1.39
C ASN A 337 -0.84 -1.63 -0.19
N PRO A 338 -1.64 -2.48 0.49
CA PRO A 338 -1.17 -3.17 1.69
C PRO A 338 -0.06 -4.19 1.46
N ASP A 339 0.23 -4.54 0.19
CA ASP A 339 1.33 -5.44 -0.16
C ASP A 339 2.60 -4.69 -0.59
N ALA A 340 2.64 -3.37 -0.41
CA ALA A 340 3.78 -2.53 -0.79
C ALA A 340 5.15 -3.07 -0.32
N PRO A 341 5.30 -3.63 0.92
CA PRO A 341 6.55 -4.26 1.34
C PRO A 341 6.95 -5.47 0.48
N LEU A 342 5.98 -6.29 0.08
CA LEU A 342 6.21 -7.44 -0.80
C LEU A 342 6.55 -6.99 -2.23
N VAL A 343 5.93 -5.90 -2.70
CA VAL A 343 6.24 -5.30 -4.00
C VAL A 343 7.68 -4.80 -4.02
N LEU A 344 8.15 -4.15 -2.96
CA LEU A 344 9.56 -3.74 -2.85
C LEU A 344 10.50 -4.95 -2.89
N ALA A 345 10.19 -6.01 -2.16
CA ALA A 345 10.99 -7.24 -2.17
C ALA A 345 11.04 -7.88 -3.57
N TRP A 346 9.88 -7.94 -4.25
CA TRP A 346 9.81 -8.45 -5.63
C TRP A 346 10.62 -7.58 -6.62
N LEU A 347 10.49 -6.27 -6.53
CA LEU A 347 11.27 -5.33 -7.34
C LEU A 347 12.78 -5.53 -7.10
N ALA A 348 13.21 -5.68 -5.85
CA ALA A 348 14.60 -5.88 -5.48
C ALA A 348 15.15 -7.21 -6.00
N CYS A 349 14.41 -8.31 -5.89
CA CYS A 349 14.79 -9.62 -6.43
C CYS A 349 14.99 -9.58 -7.95
N ASN A 350 14.15 -8.86 -8.68
CA ASN A 350 14.28 -8.70 -10.13
C ASN A 350 15.36 -7.69 -10.54
N THR A 351 15.64 -6.71 -9.69
CA THR A 351 16.66 -5.70 -9.94
C THR A 351 18.07 -6.26 -9.69
N TYR A 352 18.24 -7.04 -8.62
CA TYR A 352 19.52 -7.53 -8.11
C TYR A 352 19.51 -9.05 -7.88
N PRO A 353 19.28 -9.88 -8.91
CA PRO A 353 19.06 -11.32 -8.72
C PRO A 353 20.20 -12.03 -7.99
N ASP A 354 21.45 -11.60 -8.16
CA ASP A 354 22.60 -12.21 -7.47
C ASP A 354 22.61 -11.85 -5.97
N ALA A 355 22.29 -10.61 -5.60
CA ALA A 355 22.26 -10.16 -4.21
C ALA A 355 21.05 -10.71 -3.45
N PHE A 356 20.00 -11.10 -4.16
CA PHE A 356 18.76 -11.66 -3.60
C PHE A 356 18.56 -13.15 -3.93
N ALA A 357 19.62 -13.85 -4.39
CA ALA A 357 19.52 -15.27 -4.77
C ALA A 357 19.05 -16.20 -3.63
N ASP A 358 19.30 -15.81 -2.37
CA ASP A 358 18.86 -16.51 -1.17
C ASP A 358 17.62 -15.92 -0.51
N TYR A 359 17.04 -14.86 -1.07
CA TYR A 359 15.86 -14.22 -0.51
C TYR A 359 14.60 -15.09 -0.72
N PRO A 360 13.88 -15.48 0.33
CA PRO A 360 12.80 -16.43 0.23
C PRO A 360 11.48 -15.77 -0.18
N LEU A 361 11.46 -15.06 -1.31
CA LEU A 361 10.32 -14.23 -1.73
C LEU A 361 8.99 -14.98 -1.72
N GLY A 362 8.96 -16.19 -2.28
CA GLY A 362 7.72 -17.00 -2.32
C GLY A 362 7.21 -17.39 -0.94
N ASP A 363 8.10 -17.80 -0.04
CA ASP A 363 7.72 -18.15 1.34
C ASP A 363 7.27 -16.90 2.11
N THR A 364 7.93 -15.75 1.89
CA THR A 364 7.57 -14.45 2.48
C THR A 364 6.16 -14.03 2.07
N ILE A 365 5.82 -14.12 0.78
CA ILE A 365 4.48 -13.83 0.26
C ILE A 365 3.44 -14.74 0.91
N LYS A 366 3.66 -16.05 0.90
CA LYS A 366 2.73 -17.03 1.48
C LYS A 366 2.50 -16.81 2.97
N GLU A 367 3.56 -16.56 3.74
CA GLU A 367 3.43 -16.29 5.19
C GLU A 367 2.70 -14.97 5.45
N TYR A 368 2.97 -13.93 4.66
CA TYR A 368 2.31 -12.63 4.77
C TYR A 368 0.81 -12.74 4.52
N TYR A 369 0.41 -13.39 3.41
CA TYR A 369 -1.00 -13.58 3.07
C TYR A 369 -1.73 -14.47 4.08
N LYS A 370 -1.09 -15.54 4.53
CA LYS A 370 -1.66 -16.42 5.56
C LYS A 370 -1.86 -15.70 6.88
N THR A 371 -0.89 -14.88 7.28
CA THR A 371 -0.92 -14.20 8.59
C THR A 371 -1.92 -13.06 8.61
N TRP A 372 -1.91 -12.23 7.56
CA TRP A 372 -2.62 -10.96 7.56
C TRP A 372 -3.95 -10.99 6.83
N TYR A 373 -4.12 -11.88 5.85
CA TYR A 373 -5.36 -12.00 5.10
C TYR A 373 -6.08 -13.34 5.35
N GLY A 374 -5.53 -14.20 6.21
CA GLY A 374 -6.10 -15.52 6.48
C GLY A 374 -6.15 -16.43 5.24
N TYR A 375 -5.36 -16.12 4.21
CA TYR A 375 -5.41 -16.77 2.92
C TYR A 375 -4.15 -17.62 2.66
N ASP A 376 -4.34 -18.88 2.34
CA ASP A 376 -3.25 -19.79 1.96
C ASP A 376 -3.03 -19.71 0.44
N VAL A 377 -2.06 -18.91 -0.01
CA VAL A 377 -1.67 -18.78 -1.42
C VAL A 377 -1.12 -20.11 -1.93
N THR A 378 -1.68 -20.62 -3.01
CA THR A 378 -1.23 -21.87 -3.66
C THR A 378 0.05 -21.63 -4.46
N ASP A 379 0.74 -22.74 -4.85
CA ASP A 379 1.93 -22.63 -5.69
C ASP A 379 1.59 -22.06 -7.08
N ASP A 380 0.45 -22.45 -7.64
CA ASP A 380 -0.02 -21.97 -8.94
C ASP A 380 -0.34 -20.44 -8.91
N GLU A 381 -1.00 -19.99 -7.85
CA GLU A 381 -1.29 -18.55 -7.65
C GLU A 381 -0.01 -17.75 -7.43
N LEU A 382 0.96 -18.28 -6.69
CA LEU A 382 2.24 -17.63 -6.49
C LEU A 382 3.02 -17.52 -7.82
N GLU A 383 3.01 -18.57 -8.64
CA GLU A 383 3.62 -18.54 -9.96
C GLU A 383 2.95 -17.48 -10.85
N GLU A 384 1.60 -17.42 -10.86
CA GLU A 384 0.85 -16.40 -11.58
C GLU A 384 1.21 -14.98 -11.09
N MET A 385 1.30 -14.75 -9.79
CA MET A 385 1.69 -13.47 -9.21
C MET A 385 3.07 -12.98 -9.67
N LEU A 386 4.04 -13.89 -9.75
CA LEU A 386 5.45 -13.54 -9.96
C LEU A 386 5.89 -13.52 -11.42
N LEU A 387 5.13 -14.15 -12.32
CA LEU A 387 5.45 -14.33 -13.74
C LEU A 387 4.45 -13.68 -14.70
N TYR A 388 3.62 -12.73 -14.23
CA TYR A 388 2.54 -12.14 -15.01
C TYR A 388 2.97 -11.47 -16.34
#